data_523d326fc05636af853cc7c4ba79c958
#
_entry.id   523d326fc05636af853cc7c4ba79c958
#
_cell.length_a   1.000
_cell.length_b   1.000
_cell.length_c   1.000
_cell.angle_alpha   90.00
_cell.angle_beta   90.00
_cell.angle_gamma   90.00
#
_symmetry.space_group_name_H-M   'P 1'
#
loop_
_entity.id
_entity.type
_entity.pdbx_description
1 polymer ?
#
loop_
_entity_poly.entity_id
_entity_poly.type
_entity_poly.pdbx_seq_one_letter_code
_entity_poly.pdbx_strand_id
1 'polypeptide(L)'
;AETLARQAESEQKAISDLQITLKTKQDEMNAMILDSANDGEVREKADKYNRKKAELEAMQEKAVAYQKAKTEYSAAVFRDNETRASFDREKQKADEQKLVLEKKVAILNESGCVDIENAHCKFLQDAIEAKEQLAMVEASYVDIFARRDCELAKSRYAIENKQAEMDAIGYDAAALTVLQNECATLLPYVAQLEKINQRENNLALIKAALEHLKS
;
A
#
# COMPACT_ATOMS: atom_id res chain seq x y z
N ALA A 1 69.78 50.41 -24.34
CA ALA A 1 68.63 51.32 -24.06
C ALA A 1 67.30 50.76 -24.65
N GLU A 2 67.23 50.33 -25.93
CA GLU A 2 65.99 49.85 -26.59
C GLU A 2 65.43 48.52 -25.97
N THR A 3 66.29 47.61 -25.55
CA THR A 3 65.86 46.33 -24.89
C THR A 3 65.19 46.57 -23.55
N LEU A 4 65.66 47.49 -22.74
CA LEU A 4 65.06 47.94 -21.50
C LEU A 4 63.71 48.61 -21.66
N ALA A 5 63.61 49.48 -22.72
CA ALA A 5 62.31 50.13 -23.04
C ALA A 5 61.27 49.12 -23.48
N ARG A 6 61.57 48.10 -24.30
CA ARG A 6 60.68 47.05 -24.73
C ARG A 6 60.28 46.10 -23.54
N GLN A 7 61.20 45.87 -22.64
CA GLN A 7 60.85 45.11 -21.42
C GLN A 7 59.87 45.88 -20.52
N ALA A 8 60.14 47.21 -20.32
CA ALA A 8 59.23 48.03 -19.52
C ALA A 8 57.81 48.12 -20.15
N GLU A 9 57.71 48.27 -21.48
CA GLU A 9 56.41 48.23 -22.17
C GLU A 9 55.70 46.90 -22.04
N SER A 10 56.44 45.80 -22.14
CA SER A 10 55.86 44.44 -21.95
C SER A 10 55.33 44.23 -20.53
N GLU A 11 56.13 44.65 -19.52
CA GLU A 11 55.70 44.56 -18.10
C GLU A 11 54.54 45.49 -17.79
N GLN A 12 54.52 46.71 -18.34
CA GLN A 12 53.40 47.65 -18.20
C GLN A 12 52.10 47.06 -18.79
N LYS A 13 52.19 46.39 -19.93
CA LYS A 13 51.04 45.72 -20.55
C LYS A 13 50.57 44.55 -19.71
N ALA A 14 51.48 43.71 -19.20
CA ALA A 14 51.14 42.62 -18.32
C ALA A 14 50.44 43.09 -17.03
N ILE A 15 50.92 44.16 -16.42
CA ILE A 15 50.30 44.80 -15.24
C ILE A 15 48.86 45.29 -15.59
N SER A 16 48.68 45.92 -16.73
CA SER A 16 47.37 46.39 -17.18
C SER A 16 46.41 45.26 -17.41
N ASP A 17 46.86 44.18 -18.05
CA ASP A 17 46.02 42.96 -18.30
C ASP A 17 45.65 42.28 -16.99
N LEU A 18 46.56 42.19 -16.02
CA LEU A 18 46.30 41.69 -14.67
C LEU A 18 45.28 42.55 -13.91
N GLN A 19 45.39 43.86 -13.98
CA GLN A 19 44.44 44.79 -13.34
C GLN A 19 43.02 44.64 -13.93
N ILE A 20 42.90 44.48 -15.25
CA ILE A 20 41.63 44.25 -15.92
C ILE A 20 41.05 42.92 -15.45
N THR A 21 41.87 41.86 -15.42
CA THR A 21 41.44 40.52 -14.95
C THR A 21 40.97 40.56 -13.51
N LEU A 22 41.71 41.23 -12.63
CA LEU A 22 41.39 41.37 -11.21
C LEU A 22 40.05 42.10 -11.02
N LYS A 23 39.84 43.20 -11.75
CA LYS A 23 38.59 43.94 -11.71
C LYS A 23 37.42 43.10 -12.20
N THR A 24 37.56 42.41 -13.33
CA THR A 24 36.53 41.52 -13.87
C THR A 24 36.13 40.44 -12.88
N LYS A 25 37.12 39.79 -12.26
CA LYS A 25 36.85 38.75 -11.23
C LYS A 25 36.20 39.33 -9.98
N GLN A 26 36.49 40.55 -9.62
CA GLN A 26 35.89 41.24 -8.48
C GLN A 26 34.41 41.60 -8.75
N ASP A 27 34.13 42.03 -9.97
CA ASP A 27 32.76 42.35 -10.42
C ASP A 27 31.91 41.08 -10.54
N GLU A 28 32.45 39.97 -11.08
CA GLU A 28 31.81 38.63 -11.06
C GLU A 28 31.48 38.19 -9.64
N MET A 29 32.41 38.33 -8.71
CA MET A 29 32.21 37.95 -7.29
C MET A 29 31.09 38.80 -6.67
N ASN A 30 31.09 40.11 -6.88
CA ASN A 30 30.07 41.01 -6.33
C ASN A 30 28.67 40.70 -6.89
N ALA A 31 28.57 40.40 -8.18
CA ALA A 31 27.31 40.00 -8.81
C ALA A 31 26.77 38.70 -8.19
N MET A 32 27.61 37.71 -7.95
CA MET A 32 27.21 36.42 -7.29
C MET A 32 26.77 36.61 -5.82
N ILE A 33 27.37 37.60 -5.12
CA ILE A 33 26.98 37.91 -3.73
C ILE A 33 25.61 38.59 -3.68
N LEU A 34 25.32 39.49 -4.62
CA LEU A 34 24.03 40.19 -4.71
C LEU A 34 22.87 39.23 -4.99
N ASP A 35 23.12 38.13 -5.71
CA ASP A 35 22.10 37.10 -6.03
C ASP A 35 21.77 36.13 -4.87
N SER A 36 22.39 36.33 -3.69
CA SER A 36 22.26 35.44 -2.53
C SER A 36 21.12 35.76 -1.55
N ALA A 37 20.36 36.82 -1.82
CA ALA A 37 19.37 37.34 -0.86
C ALA A 37 18.30 36.33 -0.41
N ASN A 38 17.94 35.38 -1.27
CA ASN A 38 16.89 34.37 -1.01
C ASN A 38 17.42 32.96 -0.70
N ASP A 39 18.74 32.80 -0.61
CA ASP A 39 19.36 31.47 -0.43
C ASP A 39 18.89 30.76 0.83
N GLY A 40 18.69 31.48 1.92
CA GLY A 40 18.21 30.92 3.18
C GLY A 40 16.82 30.31 3.05
N GLU A 41 15.90 30.99 2.40
CA GLU A 41 14.54 30.51 2.16
C GLU A 41 14.52 29.27 1.26
N VAL A 42 15.35 29.28 0.21
CA VAL A 42 15.47 28.14 -0.71
C VAL A 42 16.01 26.90 0.02
N ARG A 43 17.03 27.08 0.88
CA ARG A 43 17.57 25.98 1.68
C ARG A 43 16.53 25.41 2.64
N GLU A 44 15.82 26.26 3.37
CA GLU A 44 14.75 25.82 4.30
C GLU A 44 13.67 25.03 3.58
N LYS A 45 13.22 25.52 2.40
CA LYS A 45 12.21 24.84 1.59
C LYS A 45 12.70 23.52 0.99
N ALA A 46 13.96 23.45 0.56
CA ALA A 46 14.57 22.21 0.10
C ALA A 46 14.71 21.17 1.24
N ASP A 47 15.09 21.61 2.44
CA ASP A 47 15.15 20.72 3.62
C ASP A 47 13.74 20.25 4.02
N LYS A 48 12.74 21.12 3.91
CA LYS A 48 11.34 20.73 4.12
C LYS A 48 10.89 19.70 3.09
N TYR A 49 11.28 19.86 1.82
CA TYR A 49 11.02 18.86 0.79
C TYR A 49 11.59 17.49 1.16
N ASN A 50 12.86 17.41 1.58
CA ASN A 50 13.50 16.16 1.93
C ASN A 50 12.77 15.44 3.10
N ARG A 51 12.34 16.20 4.11
CA ARG A 51 11.53 15.64 5.22
C ARG A 51 10.18 15.14 4.72
N LYS A 52 9.47 15.95 3.92
CA LYS A 52 8.16 15.57 3.36
C LYS A 52 8.24 14.40 2.39
N LYS A 53 9.32 14.29 1.64
CA LYS A 53 9.59 13.16 0.77
C LYS A 53 9.75 11.86 1.56
N ALA A 54 10.47 11.87 2.68
CA ALA A 54 10.59 10.70 3.54
C ALA A 54 9.24 10.28 4.16
N GLU A 55 8.41 11.26 4.59
CA GLU A 55 7.03 10.99 5.05
C GLU A 55 6.16 10.40 3.93
N LEU A 56 6.30 10.90 2.71
CA LEU A 56 5.59 10.40 1.53
C LEU A 56 5.98 8.97 1.19
N GLU A 57 7.27 8.64 1.18
CA GLU A 57 7.78 7.30 0.94
C GLU A 57 7.24 6.32 1.98
N ALA A 58 7.28 6.67 3.26
CA ALA A 58 6.72 5.85 4.34
C ALA A 58 5.19 5.65 4.19
N MET A 59 4.46 6.68 3.74
CA MET A 59 3.01 6.56 3.51
C MET A 59 2.71 5.71 2.27
N GLN A 60 3.54 5.76 1.24
CA GLN A 60 3.42 4.88 0.05
C GLN A 60 3.66 3.41 0.42
N GLU A 61 4.62 3.11 1.28
CA GLU A 61 4.83 1.75 1.80
C GLU A 61 3.59 1.26 2.57
N LYS A 62 2.99 2.12 3.41
CA LYS A 62 1.73 1.81 4.08
C LYS A 62 0.58 1.57 3.10
N ALA A 63 0.50 2.33 2.00
CA ALA A 63 -0.51 2.14 0.98
C ALA A 63 -0.40 0.75 0.32
N VAL A 64 0.80 0.30 -0.01
CA VAL A 64 1.07 -1.02 -0.57
C VAL A 64 0.69 -2.13 0.44
N ALA A 65 1.12 -1.98 1.70
CA ALA A 65 0.78 -2.93 2.76
C ALA A 65 -0.74 -3.01 2.98
N TYR A 66 -1.43 -1.86 3.02
CA TYR A 66 -2.88 -1.78 3.15
C TYR A 66 -3.61 -2.47 1.99
N GLN A 67 -3.17 -2.25 0.75
CA GLN A 67 -3.78 -2.89 -0.41
C GLN A 67 -3.63 -4.42 -0.37
N LYS A 68 -2.48 -4.91 0.09
CA LYS A 68 -2.26 -6.34 0.30
C LYS A 68 -3.20 -6.89 1.38
N ALA A 69 -3.26 -6.25 2.55
CA ALA A 69 -4.12 -6.65 3.65
C ALA A 69 -5.61 -6.62 3.24
N LYS A 70 -6.04 -5.61 2.49
CA LYS A 70 -7.40 -5.50 1.94
C LYS A 70 -7.74 -6.67 1.00
N THR A 71 -6.79 -7.09 0.17
CA THR A 71 -6.98 -8.25 -0.71
C THR A 71 -7.13 -9.54 0.10
N GLU A 72 -6.32 -9.72 1.13
CA GLU A 72 -6.40 -10.89 2.03
C GLU A 72 -7.71 -10.90 2.84
N TYR A 73 -8.16 -9.74 3.33
CA TYR A 73 -9.46 -9.57 3.98
C TYR A 73 -10.60 -9.96 3.04
N SER A 74 -10.58 -9.43 1.81
CA SER A 74 -11.62 -9.73 0.81
C SER A 74 -11.65 -11.22 0.46
N ALA A 75 -10.50 -11.88 0.38
CA ALA A 75 -10.39 -13.31 0.17
C ALA A 75 -10.95 -14.13 1.36
N ALA A 76 -10.74 -13.67 2.60
CA ALA A 76 -11.32 -14.30 3.78
C ALA A 76 -12.85 -14.18 3.80
N VAL A 77 -13.41 -13.02 3.49
CA VAL A 77 -14.85 -12.80 3.35
C VAL A 77 -15.44 -13.67 2.24
N PHE A 78 -14.76 -13.76 1.11
CA PHE A 78 -15.21 -14.64 0.01
C PHE A 78 -15.28 -16.10 0.43
N ARG A 79 -14.26 -16.61 1.14
CA ARG A 79 -14.25 -17.99 1.65
C ARG A 79 -15.38 -18.24 2.66
N ASP A 80 -15.67 -17.28 3.54
CA ASP A 80 -16.81 -17.38 4.48
C ASP A 80 -18.14 -17.54 3.71
N ASN A 81 -18.35 -16.73 2.67
CA ASN A 81 -19.55 -16.83 1.85
C ASN A 81 -19.66 -18.16 1.09
N GLU A 82 -18.54 -18.67 0.54
CA GLU A 82 -18.52 -19.99 -0.09
C GLU A 82 -18.82 -21.10 0.90
N THR A 83 -18.27 -21.03 2.12
CA THR A 83 -18.52 -21.98 3.19
C THR A 83 -20.01 -21.98 3.55
N ARG A 84 -20.64 -20.81 3.73
CA ARG A 84 -22.09 -20.69 3.97
C ARG A 84 -22.89 -21.34 2.85
N ALA A 85 -22.62 -20.96 1.61
CA ALA A 85 -23.32 -21.50 0.45
C ALA A 85 -23.15 -23.04 0.30
N SER A 86 -22.01 -23.59 0.72
CA SER A 86 -21.79 -25.04 0.74
C SER A 86 -22.70 -25.73 1.74
N PHE A 87 -22.76 -25.22 2.97
CA PHE A 87 -23.64 -25.77 3.99
C PHE A 87 -25.13 -25.60 3.67
N ASP A 88 -25.52 -24.50 3.05
CA ASP A 88 -26.90 -24.30 2.59
C ASP A 88 -27.28 -25.33 1.52
N ARG A 89 -26.37 -25.67 0.61
CA ARG A 89 -26.60 -26.73 -0.40
C ARG A 89 -26.66 -28.13 0.24
N GLU A 90 -25.82 -28.43 1.25
CA GLU A 90 -25.89 -29.71 1.99
C GLU A 90 -27.22 -29.83 2.72
N LYS A 91 -27.65 -28.76 3.42
CA LYS A 91 -28.94 -28.70 4.10
C LYS A 91 -30.09 -28.90 3.12
N GLN A 92 -30.09 -28.20 2.00
CA GLN A 92 -31.14 -28.34 0.98
C GLN A 92 -31.25 -29.77 0.47
N LYS A 93 -30.14 -30.45 0.20
CA LYS A 93 -30.15 -31.87 -0.19
C LYS A 93 -30.74 -32.79 0.89
N ALA A 94 -30.41 -32.53 2.16
CA ALA A 94 -30.98 -33.27 3.28
C ALA A 94 -32.48 -32.99 3.41
N ASP A 95 -32.94 -31.73 3.24
CA ASP A 95 -34.35 -31.32 3.25
C ASP A 95 -35.14 -32.07 2.14
N GLU A 96 -34.58 -32.12 0.92
CA GLU A 96 -35.19 -32.82 -0.23
C GLU A 96 -35.30 -34.33 0.03
N GLN A 97 -34.23 -34.95 0.56
CA GLN A 97 -34.25 -36.38 0.94
C GLN A 97 -35.27 -36.65 2.04
N LYS A 98 -35.29 -35.82 3.08
CA LYS A 98 -36.27 -35.92 4.18
C LYS A 98 -37.69 -35.91 3.66
N LEU A 99 -38.02 -34.93 2.77
CA LEU A 99 -39.37 -34.83 2.19
C LEU A 99 -39.79 -36.09 1.41
N VAL A 100 -38.87 -36.71 0.66
CA VAL A 100 -39.14 -37.95 -0.09
C VAL A 100 -39.36 -39.10 0.86
N LEU A 101 -38.54 -39.21 1.91
CA LEU A 101 -38.66 -40.30 2.88
C LEU A 101 -39.93 -40.19 3.75
N GLU A 102 -40.28 -38.95 4.17
CA GLU A 102 -41.53 -38.69 4.92
C GLU A 102 -42.78 -39.10 4.11
N LYS A 103 -42.80 -38.82 2.80
CA LYS A 103 -43.88 -39.30 1.94
C LYS A 103 -44.00 -40.82 1.87
N LYS A 104 -42.85 -41.54 1.85
CA LYS A 104 -42.82 -43.01 1.89
C LYS A 104 -43.27 -43.53 3.25
N VAL A 105 -42.83 -42.92 4.33
CA VAL A 105 -43.20 -43.34 5.72
C VAL A 105 -44.70 -43.06 5.96
N ALA A 106 -45.30 -42.03 5.37
CA ALA A 106 -46.74 -41.77 5.51
C ALA A 106 -47.59 -42.97 5.07
N ILE A 107 -47.15 -43.78 4.11
CA ILE A 107 -47.83 -45.01 3.65
C ILE A 107 -48.00 -46.01 4.80
N LEU A 108 -47.06 -46.06 5.77
CA LEU A 108 -47.22 -46.95 6.94
C LEU A 108 -48.44 -46.60 7.78
N ASN A 109 -48.76 -45.34 7.94
CA ASN A 109 -49.88 -44.83 8.71
C ASN A 109 -51.20 -45.02 7.96
N GLU A 110 -51.17 -44.98 6.62
CA GLU A 110 -52.35 -45.08 5.76
C GLU A 110 -52.70 -46.54 5.40
N SER A 111 -51.78 -47.48 5.58
CA SER A 111 -51.91 -48.86 5.08
C SER A 111 -52.98 -49.71 5.78
N GLY A 112 -53.42 -49.33 6.97
CA GLY A 112 -54.37 -50.11 7.75
C GLY A 112 -53.91 -51.53 8.14
N CYS A 113 -52.63 -51.89 7.96
CA CYS A 113 -52.06 -53.15 8.29
C CYS A 113 -51.90 -53.29 9.80
N VAL A 114 -52.36 -54.44 10.36
CA VAL A 114 -52.34 -54.72 11.80
C VAL A 114 -50.97 -55.16 12.28
N ASP A 115 -50.14 -55.78 11.40
CA ASP A 115 -48.78 -56.24 11.70
C ASP A 115 -47.83 -55.66 10.68
N ILE A 116 -47.36 -54.46 10.96
CA ILE A 116 -46.44 -53.69 10.08
C ILE A 116 -45.04 -54.28 10.14
N GLU A 117 -44.59 -54.79 11.32
CA GLU A 117 -43.21 -55.26 11.53
C GLU A 117 -42.91 -56.56 10.78
N ASN A 118 -43.90 -57.44 10.57
CA ASN A 118 -43.76 -58.71 9.86
C ASN A 118 -44.34 -58.63 8.41
N ALA A 119 -44.61 -57.47 7.89
CA ALA A 119 -45.21 -57.32 6.58
C ALA A 119 -44.26 -57.69 5.45
N HIS A 120 -44.66 -58.71 4.66
CA HIS A 120 -43.93 -59.14 3.45
C HIS A 120 -44.35 -58.37 2.17
N CYS A 121 -45.19 -57.40 2.32
CA CYS A 121 -45.61 -56.51 1.20
C CYS A 121 -44.47 -55.55 0.81
N LYS A 122 -44.06 -55.54 -0.44
CA LYS A 122 -42.97 -54.71 -0.96
C LYS A 122 -43.14 -53.22 -0.62
N PHE A 123 -44.35 -52.70 -0.71
CA PHE A 123 -44.65 -51.28 -0.38
C PHE A 123 -44.41 -50.96 1.10
N LEU A 124 -44.71 -51.90 2.02
CA LEU A 124 -44.46 -51.74 3.44
C LEU A 124 -43.01 -51.92 3.78
N GLN A 125 -42.30 -52.82 3.13
CA GLN A 125 -40.83 -52.97 3.27
C GLN A 125 -40.11 -51.69 2.84
N ASP A 126 -40.43 -51.11 1.65
CA ASP A 126 -39.89 -49.84 1.18
C ASP A 126 -40.16 -48.67 2.17
N ALA A 127 -41.30 -48.72 2.86
CA ALA A 127 -41.68 -47.68 3.83
C ALA A 127 -40.99 -47.87 5.20
N ILE A 128 -40.71 -49.11 5.61
CA ILE A 128 -39.92 -49.43 6.81
C ILE A 128 -38.47 -49.01 6.60
N GLU A 129 -37.88 -49.36 5.46
CA GLU A 129 -36.51 -48.90 5.08
C GLU A 129 -36.43 -47.39 5.03
N ALA A 130 -37.46 -46.72 4.49
CA ALA A 130 -37.52 -45.24 4.45
C ALA A 130 -37.58 -44.64 5.87
N LYS A 131 -38.21 -45.29 6.85
CA LYS A 131 -38.23 -44.83 8.24
C LYS A 131 -36.84 -44.88 8.88
N GLU A 132 -36.06 -45.95 8.62
CA GLU A 132 -34.68 -46.05 9.08
C GLU A 132 -33.79 -45.01 8.43
N GLN A 133 -33.92 -44.81 7.11
CA GLN A 133 -33.20 -43.77 6.37
C GLN A 133 -33.56 -42.37 6.85
N LEU A 134 -34.82 -42.13 7.22
CA LEU A 134 -35.26 -40.83 7.76
C LEU A 134 -34.53 -40.52 9.08
N ALA A 135 -34.39 -41.48 9.96
CA ALA A 135 -33.63 -41.32 11.20
C ALA A 135 -32.15 -40.98 10.93
N MET A 136 -31.54 -41.59 9.89
CA MET A 136 -30.17 -41.26 9.46
C MET A 136 -30.04 -39.85 8.90
N VAL A 137 -31.02 -39.43 8.10
CA VAL A 137 -31.06 -38.05 7.57
C VAL A 137 -31.23 -37.05 8.72
N GLU A 138 -32.09 -37.32 9.69
CA GLU A 138 -32.28 -36.46 10.86
C GLU A 138 -30.98 -36.36 11.70
N ALA A 139 -30.27 -37.45 11.89
CA ALA A 139 -28.95 -37.43 12.53
C ALA A 139 -27.92 -36.61 11.75
N SER A 140 -27.99 -36.65 10.42
CA SER A 140 -27.06 -35.88 9.56
C SER A 140 -27.23 -34.37 9.72
N TYR A 141 -28.40 -33.85 10.06
CA TYR A 141 -28.57 -32.43 10.35
C TYR A 141 -27.72 -31.96 11.54
N VAL A 142 -27.66 -32.77 12.60
CA VAL A 142 -26.86 -32.43 13.78
C VAL A 142 -25.39 -32.30 13.40
N ASP A 143 -24.89 -33.20 12.56
CA ASP A 143 -23.51 -33.13 12.05
C ASP A 143 -23.28 -31.93 11.12
N ILE A 144 -24.19 -31.68 10.18
CA ILE A 144 -24.14 -30.54 9.26
C ILE A 144 -24.08 -29.24 10.06
N PHE A 145 -24.94 -29.06 11.05
CA PHE A 145 -24.96 -27.82 11.84
C PHE A 145 -23.73 -27.69 12.73
N ALA A 146 -23.27 -28.76 13.37
CA ALA A 146 -22.06 -28.73 14.18
C ALA A 146 -20.81 -28.39 13.37
N ARG A 147 -20.65 -29.00 12.18
CA ARG A 147 -19.55 -28.67 11.27
C ARG A 147 -19.64 -27.23 10.77
N ARG A 148 -20.84 -26.80 10.37
CA ARG A 148 -21.09 -25.41 9.93
C ARG A 148 -20.66 -24.41 10.99
N ASP A 149 -21.13 -24.58 12.22
CA ASP A 149 -20.87 -23.62 13.29
C ASP A 149 -19.38 -23.58 13.64
N CYS A 150 -18.69 -24.70 13.60
CA CYS A 150 -17.24 -24.78 13.77
C CYS A 150 -16.49 -24.04 12.63
N GLU A 151 -16.83 -24.31 11.39
CA GLU A 151 -16.14 -23.68 10.23
C GLU A 151 -16.44 -22.18 10.13
N LEU A 152 -17.68 -21.75 10.39
CA LEU A 152 -18.02 -20.34 10.42
C LEU A 152 -17.36 -19.58 11.59
N ALA A 153 -17.15 -20.24 12.74
CA ALA A 153 -16.38 -19.63 13.83
C ALA A 153 -14.92 -19.38 13.44
N LYS A 154 -14.26 -20.36 12.78
CA LYS A 154 -12.90 -20.20 12.24
C LYS A 154 -12.83 -19.09 11.21
N SER A 155 -13.82 -19.05 10.33
CA SER A 155 -13.91 -18.04 9.26
C SER A 155 -14.05 -16.64 9.82
N ARG A 156 -14.93 -16.45 10.83
CA ARG A 156 -15.09 -15.15 11.52
C ARG A 156 -13.80 -14.69 12.17
N TYR A 157 -13.14 -15.58 12.89
CA TYR A 157 -11.85 -15.28 13.51
C TYR A 157 -10.80 -14.85 12.48
N ALA A 158 -10.75 -15.52 11.32
CA ALA A 158 -9.84 -15.15 10.23
C ALA A 158 -10.16 -13.75 9.65
N ILE A 159 -11.45 -13.43 9.48
CA ILE A 159 -11.91 -12.12 9.00
C ILE A 159 -11.56 -11.03 10.01
N GLU A 160 -11.83 -11.23 11.29
CA GLU A 160 -11.54 -10.28 12.36
C GLU A 160 -10.04 -10.01 12.47
N ASN A 161 -9.20 -11.05 12.37
CA ASN A 161 -7.75 -10.87 12.36
C ASN A 161 -7.26 -10.08 11.15
N LYS A 162 -7.79 -10.37 9.96
CA LYS A 162 -7.41 -9.63 8.75
C LYS A 162 -7.89 -8.19 8.77
N GLN A 163 -9.04 -7.91 9.35
CA GLN A 163 -9.51 -6.55 9.60
C GLN A 163 -8.57 -5.82 10.56
N ALA A 164 -8.20 -6.45 11.67
CA ALA A 164 -7.29 -5.87 12.65
C ALA A 164 -5.89 -5.60 12.07
N GLU A 165 -5.36 -6.52 11.23
CA GLU A 165 -4.10 -6.31 10.50
C GLU A 165 -4.20 -5.09 9.57
N MET A 166 -5.29 -4.94 8.84
CA MET A 166 -5.54 -3.83 7.93
C MET A 166 -5.63 -2.49 8.69
N ASP A 167 -6.34 -2.47 9.81
CA ASP A 167 -6.52 -1.27 10.64
C ASP A 167 -5.21 -0.85 11.33
N ALA A 168 -4.37 -1.81 11.72
CA ALA A 168 -3.07 -1.56 12.36
C ALA A 168 -2.04 -0.90 11.43
N ILE A 169 -2.19 -0.96 10.10
CA ILE A 169 -1.29 -0.32 9.14
C ILE A 169 -1.33 1.20 9.25
N GLY A 170 -2.47 1.77 9.65
CA GLY A 170 -2.63 3.21 9.82
C GLY A 170 -2.42 3.97 8.51
N TYR A 171 -2.94 3.44 7.40
CA TYR A 171 -2.93 4.11 6.10
C TYR A 171 -4.06 5.14 5.99
N ASP A 172 -3.70 6.35 5.55
CA ASP A 172 -4.65 7.43 5.26
C ASP A 172 -4.44 7.94 3.83
N ALA A 173 -5.42 7.70 2.98
CA ALA A 173 -5.38 8.13 1.57
C ALA A 173 -5.42 9.66 1.41
N ALA A 174 -6.10 10.37 2.32
CA ALA A 174 -6.16 11.83 2.30
C ALA A 174 -4.80 12.42 2.68
N ALA A 175 -4.16 11.88 3.73
CA ALA A 175 -2.81 12.27 4.12
C ALA A 175 -1.78 12.00 3.02
N LEU A 176 -1.89 10.88 2.30
CA LEU A 176 -1.04 10.58 1.14
C LEU A 176 -1.17 11.67 0.06
N THR A 177 -2.40 12.07 -0.27
CA THR A 177 -2.67 13.10 -1.28
C THR A 177 -2.09 14.45 -0.85
N VAL A 178 -2.24 14.82 0.42
CA VAL A 178 -1.66 16.06 0.97
C VAL A 178 -0.14 16.06 0.86
N LEU A 179 0.52 14.96 1.24
CA LEU A 179 1.98 14.83 1.13
C LEU A 179 2.47 14.90 -0.31
N GLN A 180 1.75 14.30 -1.26
CA GLN A 180 2.06 14.41 -2.69
C GLN A 180 2.02 15.85 -3.18
N ASN A 181 0.98 16.61 -2.81
CA ASN A 181 0.83 18.01 -3.18
C ASN A 181 1.90 18.90 -2.52
N GLU A 182 2.20 18.68 -1.24
CA GLU A 182 3.28 19.40 -0.54
C GLU A 182 4.63 19.14 -1.20
N CYS A 183 4.97 17.90 -1.53
CA CYS A 183 6.20 17.56 -2.23
C CYS A 183 6.26 18.20 -3.63
N ALA A 184 5.16 18.17 -4.40
CA ALA A 184 5.09 18.80 -5.71
C ALA A 184 5.34 20.31 -5.64
N THR A 185 4.80 20.99 -4.63
CA THR A 185 4.98 22.41 -4.40
C THR A 185 6.42 22.77 -4.00
N LEU A 186 7.09 21.89 -3.25
CA LEU A 186 8.44 22.12 -2.75
C LEU A 186 9.55 21.68 -3.72
N LEU A 187 9.25 20.77 -4.65
CA LEU A 187 10.22 20.22 -5.61
C LEU A 187 11.05 21.27 -6.37
N PRO A 188 10.50 22.41 -6.85
CA PRO A 188 11.29 23.41 -7.55
C PRO A 188 12.45 24.00 -6.74
N TYR A 189 12.34 24.02 -5.40
CA TYR A 189 13.39 24.54 -4.53
C TYR A 189 14.62 23.63 -4.45
N VAL A 190 14.48 22.34 -4.72
CA VAL A 190 15.62 21.41 -4.81
C VAL A 190 16.53 21.78 -5.99
N ALA A 191 15.94 22.08 -7.16
CA ALA A 191 16.70 22.53 -8.33
C ALA A 191 17.33 23.91 -8.10
N GLN A 192 16.67 24.79 -7.34
CA GLN A 192 17.25 26.09 -6.97
C GLN A 192 18.41 25.91 -5.98
N LEU A 193 18.31 25.01 -5.02
CA LEU A 193 19.40 24.69 -4.10
C LEU A 193 20.64 24.18 -4.83
N GLU A 194 20.48 23.37 -5.86
CA GLU A 194 21.60 22.91 -6.68
C GLU A 194 22.32 24.07 -7.36
N LYS A 195 21.57 25.05 -7.91
CA LYS A 195 22.14 26.27 -8.47
C LYS A 195 22.88 27.10 -7.42
N ILE A 196 22.36 27.23 -6.21
CA ILE A 196 23.02 27.90 -5.09
C ILE A 196 24.35 27.20 -4.77
N ASN A 197 24.37 25.88 -4.66
CA ASN A 197 25.59 25.12 -4.38
C ASN A 197 26.62 25.29 -5.50
N GLN A 198 26.22 25.30 -6.77
CA GLN A 198 27.09 25.57 -7.90
C GLN A 198 27.66 26.99 -7.84
N ARG A 199 26.86 28.01 -7.49
CA ARG A 199 27.29 29.39 -7.32
C ARG A 199 28.29 29.51 -6.16
N GLU A 200 28.07 28.88 -5.03
CA GLU A 200 28.99 28.87 -3.90
C GLU A 200 30.35 28.26 -4.26
N ASN A 201 30.33 27.13 -4.99
CA ASN A 201 31.54 26.49 -5.48
C ASN A 201 32.31 27.44 -6.44
N ASN A 202 31.62 28.11 -7.36
CA ASN A 202 32.24 29.08 -8.24
C ASN A 202 32.81 30.31 -7.49
N LEU A 203 32.08 30.79 -6.47
CA LEU A 203 32.56 31.83 -5.58
C LEU A 203 33.86 31.47 -4.86
N ALA A 204 33.94 30.21 -4.36
CA ALA A 204 35.15 29.71 -3.73
C ALA A 204 36.34 29.67 -4.70
N LEU A 205 36.11 29.21 -5.93
CA LEU A 205 37.15 29.20 -6.98
C LEU A 205 37.61 30.62 -7.36
N ILE A 206 36.69 31.57 -7.50
CA ILE A 206 37.04 32.98 -7.81
C ILE A 206 37.83 33.59 -6.66
N LYS A 207 37.45 33.37 -5.40
CA LYS A 207 38.18 33.86 -4.23
C LYS A 207 39.62 33.31 -4.21
N ALA A 208 39.79 32.02 -4.44
CA ALA A 208 41.12 31.42 -4.50
C ALA A 208 41.98 32.00 -5.64
N ALA A 209 41.38 32.22 -6.82
CA ALA A 209 42.05 32.87 -7.94
C ALA A 209 42.45 34.32 -7.64
N LEU A 210 41.58 35.07 -6.94
CA LEU A 210 41.88 36.47 -6.53
C LEU A 210 43.00 36.52 -5.50
N GLU A 211 43.10 35.60 -4.57
CA GLU A 211 44.20 35.49 -3.60
C GLU A 211 45.53 35.20 -4.31
N HIS A 212 45.49 34.29 -5.28
CA HIS A 212 46.71 33.97 -6.06
C HIS A 212 47.19 35.12 -6.93
N LEU A 213 46.28 35.95 -7.45
CA LEU A 213 46.61 37.15 -8.26
C LEU A 213 47.17 38.29 -7.41
N LYS A 214 46.98 38.30 -6.10
CA LYS A 214 47.49 39.32 -5.15
C LYS A 214 48.84 38.95 -4.54
N SER A 215 49.22 37.69 -4.58
CA SER A 215 50.51 37.17 -4.09
C SER A 215 51.58 37.33 -5.14
#